data_1f7e1a641e11be2a5c54be2ef06f9309
#
_entry.id   1f7e1a641e11be2a5c54be2ef06f9309
#
_cell.length_a   1.000
_cell.length_b   1.000
_cell.length_c   1.000
_cell.angle_alpha   90.00
_cell.angle_beta   90.00
_cell.angle_gamma   90.00
#
_symmetry.space_group_name_H-M   'P 1'
#
loop_
_entity.id
_entity.type
_entity.pdbx_description
1 polymer ?
#
loop_
_entity_poly.entity_id
_entity_poly.type
_entity_poly.pdbx_seq_one_letter_code
_entity_poly.pdbx_strand_id
1 'polypeptide(L)'
;MLNVSIIIPAWNEAERIRDCLLNATRQTIMPHEVLVVDNRSTDNTCAVVEQFIAEHPEAPVKLLHQNDEQGLIPTRNFGLNAATGDVLGRFDADCMIRPDWVEVVSGIFTEDPAAMGATGPVMYYDMPSRHFGLKGDNSLRKRIYRADGGQPLLFGSNMALRASAWHQIANEVCRDKADVMHEDIDISLHLMGKDLKTVYSPR
;
A
#
# COMPACT_ATOMS: atom_id res chain seq x y z
N MET A 1 -16.53 -0.42 -11.99
CA MET A 1 -15.11 -0.30 -11.60
C MET A 1 -15.07 -0.23 -10.10
N LEU A 2 -14.12 -0.91 -9.45
CA LEU A 2 -13.99 -0.90 -8.00
C LEU A 2 -13.36 0.42 -7.53
N ASN A 3 -13.86 0.94 -6.41
CA ASN A 3 -13.28 2.12 -5.74
C ASN A 3 -11.98 1.72 -5.04
N VAL A 4 -10.89 2.41 -5.36
CA VAL A 4 -9.56 2.12 -4.77
C VAL A 4 -9.18 3.25 -3.82
N SER A 5 -8.98 2.94 -2.54
CA SER A 5 -8.36 3.83 -1.57
C SER A 5 -6.85 3.59 -1.53
N ILE A 6 -6.05 4.65 -1.51
CA ILE A 6 -4.59 4.59 -1.32
C ILE A 6 -4.29 5.05 0.10
N ILE A 7 -3.55 4.24 0.85
CA ILE A 7 -3.15 4.50 2.23
C ILE A 7 -1.62 4.73 2.28
N ILE A 8 -1.20 5.85 2.83
CA ILE A 8 0.20 6.27 2.92
C ILE A 8 0.50 6.60 4.39
N PRO A 9 1.04 5.64 5.16
CA PRO A 9 1.59 5.93 6.49
C PRO A 9 2.77 6.90 6.36
N ALA A 10 2.84 7.92 7.21
CA ALA A 10 3.89 8.93 7.17
C ALA A 10 4.41 9.25 8.58
N TRP A 11 5.74 9.32 8.70
CA TRP A 11 6.44 9.82 9.88
C TRP A 11 7.76 10.45 9.47
N ASN A 12 7.86 11.79 9.58
CA ASN A 12 9.03 12.58 9.20
C ASN A 12 9.45 12.39 7.72
N GLU A 13 8.48 12.59 6.81
CA GLU A 13 8.64 12.40 5.36
C GLU A 13 8.49 13.71 4.58
N ALA A 14 8.76 14.86 5.20
CA ALA A 14 8.57 16.19 4.58
C ALA A 14 9.27 16.35 3.22
N GLU A 15 10.42 15.69 3.02
CA GLU A 15 11.20 15.78 1.77
C GLU A 15 10.60 14.96 0.61
N ARG A 16 9.79 13.92 0.92
CA ARG A 16 9.37 12.92 -0.08
C ARG A 16 7.87 12.84 -0.29
N ILE A 17 7.09 13.16 0.74
CA ILE A 17 5.63 12.96 0.73
C ILE A 17 4.95 13.73 -0.43
N ARG A 18 5.45 14.90 -0.82
CA ARG A 18 4.89 15.67 -1.93
C ARG A 18 4.98 14.92 -3.26
N ASP A 19 6.13 14.31 -3.57
CA ASP A 19 6.32 13.55 -4.79
C ASP A 19 5.48 12.27 -4.78
N CYS A 20 5.36 11.60 -3.63
CA CYS A 20 4.47 10.46 -3.46
C CYS A 20 3.01 10.86 -3.75
N LEU A 21 2.52 11.98 -3.23
CA LEU A 21 1.17 12.48 -3.47
C LEU A 21 0.93 12.85 -4.94
N LEU A 22 1.92 13.49 -5.61
CA LEU A 22 1.84 13.76 -7.05
C LEU A 22 1.67 12.47 -7.86
N ASN A 23 2.39 11.41 -7.51
CA ASN A 23 2.25 10.12 -8.19
C ASN A 23 0.94 9.41 -7.83
N ALA A 24 0.49 9.49 -6.58
CA ALA A 24 -0.77 8.89 -6.13
C ALA A 24 -1.99 9.54 -6.79
N THR A 25 -1.93 10.83 -7.12
CA THR A 25 -3.03 11.59 -7.71
C THR A 25 -2.97 11.73 -9.24
N ARG A 26 -1.81 11.50 -9.86
CA ARG A 26 -1.64 11.50 -11.33
C ARG A 26 -1.82 10.10 -11.94
N GLN A 27 -2.87 9.43 -11.52
CA GLN A 27 -3.20 8.09 -12.02
C GLN A 27 -4.05 8.16 -13.30
N THR A 28 -3.95 7.15 -14.16
CA THR A 28 -4.84 7.01 -15.35
C THR A 28 -6.30 6.93 -14.94
N ILE A 29 -6.58 6.35 -13.79
CA ILE A 29 -7.88 6.36 -13.12
C ILE A 29 -7.68 6.95 -11.74
N MET A 30 -8.39 8.04 -11.44
CA MET A 30 -8.30 8.71 -10.15
C MET A 30 -8.68 7.74 -9.02
N PRO A 31 -7.88 7.62 -7.95
CA PRO A 31 -8.26 6.86 -6.78
C PRO A 31 -9.52 7.45 -6.14
N HIS A 32 -10.28 6.62 -5.44
CA HIS A 32 -11.44 7.05 -4.66
C HIS A 32 -11.04 8.04 -3.56
N GLU A 33 -9.94 7.75 -2.89
CA GLU A 33 -9.31 8.61 -1.89
C GLU A 33 -7.83 8.26 -1.72
N VAL A 34 -7.06 9.22 -1.25
CA VAL A 34 -5.66 9.07 -0.81
C VAL A 34 -5.58 9.51 0.65
N LEU A 35 -5.36 8.57 1.55
CA LEU A 35 -5.28 8.79 2.99
C LEU A 35 -3.81 8.85 3.42
N VAL A 36 -3.31 10.05 3.71
CA VAL A 36 -2.03 10.20 4.41
C VAL A 36 -2.31 10.08 5.89
N VAL A 37 -1.66 9.15 6.55
CA VAL A 37 -1.81 8.94 7.99
C VAL A 37 -0.53 9.39 8.68
N ASP A 38 -0.54 10.58 9.23
CA ASP A 38 0.57 11.08 10.04
C ASP A 38 0.60 10.42 11.41
N ASN A 39 1.78 9.96 11.81
CA ASN A 39 2.01 9.35 13.10
C ASN A 39 2.99 10.15 13.95
N ARG A 40 2.56 11.34 14.38
CA ARG A 40 3.35 12.24 15.24
C ARG A 40 4.65 12.71 14.60
N SER A 41 4.61 13.12 13.33
CA SER A 41 5.76 13.76 12.69
C SER A 41 6.19 15.01 13.45
N THR A 42 7.49 15.19 13.56
CA THR A 42 8.11 16.35 14.25
C THR A 42 8.74 17.34 13.26
N ASP A 43 8.77 16.97 11.99
CA ASP A 43 9.18 17.82 10.87
C ASP A 43 7.97 18.51 10.19
N ASN A 44 8.16 19.02 8.99
CA ASN A 44 7.13 19.72 8.24
C ASN A 44 6.19 18.78 7.43
N THR A 45 6.17 17.48 7.69
CA THR A 45 5.36 16.50 6.92
C THR A 45 3.90 16.94 6.80
N CYS A 46 3.23 17.22 7.92
CA CYS A 46 1.82 17.65 7.91
C CYS A 46 1.61 18.93 7.11
N ALA A 47 2.49 19.94 7.30
CA ALA A 47 2.38 21.20 6.57
C ALA A 47 2.54 21.02 5.05
N VAL A 48 3.41 20.12 4.60
CA VAL A 48 3.58 19.78 3.18
C VAL A 48 2.32 19.12 2.62
N VAL A 49 1.69 18.22 3.37
CA VAL A 49 0.44 17.56 2.94
C VAL A 49 -0.71 18.56 2.88
N GLU A 50 -0.88 19.41 3.91
CA GLU A 50 -1.91 20.46 3.94
C GLU A 50 -1.74 21.45 2.79
N GLN A 51 -0.51 21.86 2.51
CA GLN A 51 -0.19 22.71 1.36
C GLN A 51 -0.57 22.02 0.04
N PHE A 52 -0.25 20.73 -0.10
CA PHE A 52 -0.62 19.95 -1.29
C PHE A 52 -2.13 19.91 -1.50
N ILE A 53 -2.92 19.68 -0.43
CA ILE A 53 -4.39 19.66 -0.47
C ILE A 53 -4.93 21.03 -0.90
N ALA A 54 -4.34 22.11 -0.38
CA ALA A 54 -4.75 23.47 -0.75
C ALA A 54 -4.44 23.81 -2.21
N GLU A 55 -3.31 23.34 -2.74
CA GLU A 55 -2.90 23.54 -4.13
C GLU A 55 -3.67 22.66 -5.14
N HIS A 56 -4.20 21.53 -4.68
CA HIS A 56 -4.89 20.51 -5.50
C HIS A 56 -6.26 20.15 -4.90
N PRO A 57 -7.21 21.11 -4.84
CA PRO A 57 -8.53 20.87 -4.21
C PRO A 57 -9.37 19.80 -4.93
N GLU A 58 -9.05 19.48 -6.19
CA GLU A 58 -9.67 18.41 -6.96
C GLU A 58 -9.15 17.02 -6.60
N ALA A 59 -7.97 16.92 -5.99
CA ALA A 59 -7.36 15.67 -5.61
C ALA A 59 -8.03 15.11 -4.34
N PRO A 60 -8.40 13.80 -4.32
CA PRO A 60 -9.12 13.22 -3.18
C PRO A 60 -8.18 12.88 -2.01
N VAL A 61 -7.29 13.81 -1.62
CA VAL A 61 -6.30 13.63 -0.56
C VAL A 61 -6.86 14.09 0.78
N LYS A 62 -6.65 13.27 1.82
CA LYS A 62 -7.02 13.57 3.20
C LYS A 62 -5.82 13.31 4.12
N LEU A 63 -5.58 14.21 5.04
CA LEU A 63 -4.62 14.03 6.14
C LEU A 63 -5.37 13.52 7.37
N LEU A 64 -4.90 12.39 7.89
CA LEU A 64 -5.39 11.78 9.13
C LEU A 64 -4.26 11.74 10.16
N HIS A 65 -4.61 11.80 11.44
CA HIS A 65 -3.63 11.76 12.53
C HIS A 65 -3.86 10.52 13.41
N GLN A 66 -2.86 9.66 13.47
CA GLN A 66 -2.81 8.55 14.41
C GLN A 66 -1.91 8.94 15.60
N ASN A 67 -2.53 9.34 16.72
CA ASN A 67 -1.84 9.87 17.89
C ASN A 67 -1.79 8.90 19.08
N ASP A 68 -2.50 7.77 19.01
CA ASP A 68 -2.63 6.84 20.13
C ASP A 68 -1.35 6.02 20.34
N GLU A 69 -0.81 5.48 19.25
CA GLU A 69 0.37 4.62 19.29
C GLU A 69 1.31 4.95 18.14
N GLN A 70 2.61 5.12 18.44
CA GLN A 70 3.61 5.37 17.41
C GLN A 70 4.14 4.06 16.83
N GLY A 71 4.33 4.04 15.49
CA GLY A 71 4.87 2.91 14.75
C GLY A 71 4.16 2.69 13.42
N LEU A 72 4.83 1.98 12.51
CA LEU A 72 4.29 1.71 11.17
C LEU A 72 3.01 0.88 11.22
N ILE A 73 2.97 -0.17 12.04
CA ILE A 73 1.82 -1.08 12.15
C ILE A 73 0.55 -0.35 12.60
N PRO A 74 0.52 0.39 13.74
CA PRO A 74 -0.67 1.11 14.17
C PRO A 74 -1.09 2.18 13.14
N THR A 75 -0.14 2.85 12.51
CA THR A 75 -0.41 3.88 11.49
C THR A 75 -1.08 3.29 10.25
N ARG A 76 -0.53 2.20 9.72
CA ARG A 76 -1.10 1.44 8.60
C ARG A 76 -2.50 0.93 8.94
N ASN A 77 -2.66 0.28 10.10
CA ASN A 77 -3.94 -0.28 10.52
C ASN A 77 -5.00 0.80 10.67
N PHE A 78 -4.62 1.96 11.21
CA PHE A 78 -5.52 3.12 11.31
C PHE A 78 -6.02 3.56 9.93
N GLY A 79 -5.12 3.69 8.95
CA GLY A 79 -5.47 4.06 7.59
C GLY A 79 -6.33 3.01 6.87
N LEU A 80 -5.98 1.72 7.00
CA LEU A 80 -6.77 0.63 6.42
C LEU A 80 -8.19 0.57 7.03
N ASN A 81 -8.34 0.86 8.32
CA ASN A 81 -9.64 0.92 8.98
C ASN A 81 -10.46 2.15 8.60
N ALA A 82 -9.82 3.27 8.28
CA ALA A 82 -10.48 4.52 7.90
C ALA A 82 -10.89 4.55 6.42
N ALA A 83 -10.29 3.70 5.60
CA ALA A 83 -10.53 3.67 4.16
C ALA A 83 -11.93 3.16 3.82
N THR A 84 -12.54 3.75 2.79
CA THR A 84 -13.94 3.52 2.38
C THR A 84 -14.07 2.85 1.01
N GLY A 85 -12.97 2.62 0.30
CA GLY A 85 -12.98 1.95 -1.01
C GLY A 85 -13.21 0.44 -0.93
N ASP A 86 -13.53 -0.14 -2.08
CA ASP A 86 -13.68 -1.60 -2.23
C ASP A 86 -12.33 -2.32 -2.15
N VAL A 87 -11.27 -1.62 -2.54
CA VAL A 87 -9.88 -2.07 -2.57
C VAL A 87 -9.01 -1.08 -1.82
N LEU A 88 -8.16 -1.58 -0.93
CA LEU A 88 -7.27 -0.84 -0.05
C LEU A 88 -5.83 -1.06 -0.52
N GLY A 89 -5.22 -0.05 -1.11
CA GLY A 89 -3.82 -0.05 -1.52
C GLY A 89 -2.93 0.62 -0.48
N ARG A 90 -1.74 0.07 -0.21
CA ARG A 90 -0.79 0.67 0.72
C ARG A 90 0.54 0.92 0.03
N PHE A 91 1.10 2.11 0.26
CA PHE A 91 2.44 2.52 -0.16
C PHE A 91 3.18 3.21 0.97
N ASP A 92 4.51 3.15 0.93
CA ASP A 92 5.35 3.98 1.78
C ASP A 92 5.37 5.43 1.26
N ALA A 93 5.59 6.39 2.15
CA ALA A 93 5.56 7.83 1.83
C ALA A 93 6.68 8.29 0.87
N ASP A 94 7.69 7.45 0.66
CA ASP A 94 8.78 7.64 -0.28
C ASP A 94 8.60 6.90 -1.62
N CYS A 95 7.47 6.21 -1.81
CA CYS A 95 7.21 5.44 -3.02
C CYS A 95 6.86 6.31 -4.22
N MET A 96 7.35 5.90 -5.40
CA MET A 96 6.91 6.40 -6.70
C MET A 96 5.89 5.45 -7.31
N ILE A 97 4.62 5.76 -7.14
CA ILE A 97 3.50 4.93 -7.62
C ILE A 97 3.41 5.05 -9.14
N ARG A 98 3.27 3.92 -9.85
CA ARG A 98 3.09 3.92 -11.31
C ARG A 98 1.79 4.62 -11.70
N PRO A 99 1.77 5.34 -12.84
CA PRO A 99 0.58 6.09 -13.27
C PRO A 99 -0.67 5.23 -13.57
N ASP A 100 -0.48 3.94 -13.84
CA ASP A 100 -1.55 2.98 -14.16
C ASP A 100 -1.89 2.04 -13.00
N TRP A 101 -1.37 2.29 -11.80
CA TRP A 101 -1.49 1.36 -10.69
C TRP A 101 -2.94 1.14 -10.24
N VAL A 102 -3.73 2.21 -10.12
CA VAL A 102 -5.15 2.13 -9.74
C VAL A 102 -5.96 1.33 -10.77
N GLU A 103 -5.70 1.55 -12.05
CA GLU A 103 -6.33 0.82 -13.16
C GLU A 103 -5.98 -0.67 -13.11
N VAL A 104 -4.70 -1.00 -12.97
CA VAL A 104 -4.20 -2.38 -12.90
C VAL A 104 -4.81 -3.11 -11.70
N VAL A 105 -4.79 -2.51 -10.52
CA VAL A 105 -5.32 -3.12 -9.30
C VAL A 105 -6.84 -3.29 -9.38
N SER A 106 -7.58 -2.27 -9.81
CA SER A 106 -9.02 -2.40 -10.03
C SER A 106 -9.35 -3.51 -11.04
N GLY A 107 -8.54 -3.64 -12.11
CA GLY A 107 -8.65 -4.72 -13.10
C GLY A 107 -8.46 -6.10 -12.48
N ILE A 108 -7.38 -6.31 -11.71
CA ILE A 108 -7.09 -7.59 -11.04
C ILE A 108 -8.30 -8.09 -10.25
N PHE A 109 -8.83 -7.23 -9.37
CA PHE A 109 -9.94 -7.62 -8.50
C PHE A 109 -11.30 -7.70 -9.24
N THR A 110 -11.43 -7.08 -10.40
CA THR A 110 -12.62 -7.22 -11.26
C THR A 110 -12.58 -8.52 -12.05
N GLU A 111 -11.44 -8.87 -12.64
CA GLU A 111 -11.23 -10.07 -13.45
C GLU A 111 -11.19 -11.34 -12.61
N ASP A 112 -10.65 -11.25 -11.37
CA ASP A 112 -10.61 -12.36 -10.42
C ASP A 112 -11.35 -12.00 -9.12
N PRO A 113 -12.67 -12.24 -9.04
CA PRO A 113 -13.46 -11.99 -7.83
C PRO A 113 -13.02 -12.79 -6.61
N ALA A 114 -12.27 -13.88 -6.79
CA ALA A 114 -11.73 -14.68 -5.70
C ALA A 114 -10.44 -14.10 -5.12
N ALA A 115 -9.76 -13.19 -5.84
CA ALA A 115 -8.58 -12.51 -5.33
C ALA A 115 -8.95 -11.62 -4.14
N MET A 116 -8.25 -11.79 -3.03
CA MET A 116 -8.44 -11.05 -1.77
C MET A 116 -7.25 -10.17 -1.44
N GLY A 117 -6.07 -10.49 -1.97
CA GLY A 117 -4.87 -9.67 -1.92
C GLY A 117 -4.14 -9.66 -3.24
N ALA A 118 -3.44 -8.57 -3.54
CA ALA A 118 -2.60 -8.43 -4.72
C ALA A 118 -1.29 -7.74 -4.38
N THR A 119 -0.22 -8.15 -5.04
CA THR A 119 1.09 -7.50 -4.97
C THR A 119 1.76 -7.51 -6.33
N GLY A 120 2.78 -6.71 -6.49
CA GLY A 120 3.55 -6.61 -7.73
C GLY A 120 5.04 -6.36 -7.47
N PRO A 121 5.82 -6.18 -8.54
CA PRO A 121 7.24 -5.87 -8.40
C PRO A 121 7.44 -4.49 -7.79
N VAL A 122 8.54 -4.36 -7.04
CA VAL A 122 9.04 -3.08 -6.54
C VAL A 122 10.36 -2.77 -7.23
N MET A 123 10.52 -1.55 -7.70
CA MET A 123 11.75 -1.06 -8.30
C MET A 123 12.37 -0.02 -7.37
N TYR A 124 13.57 -0.31 -6.91
CA TYR A 124 14.34 0.65 -6.12
C TYR A 124 14.94 1.72 -7.04
N TYR A 125 14.51 2.97 -6.88
CA TYR A 125 14.90 4.07 -7.77
C TYR A 125 16.35 4.54 -7.61
N ASP A 126 16.98 4.20 -6.49
CA ASP A 126 18.37 4.49 -6.15
C ASP A 126 19.37 3.40 -6.62
N MET A 127 18.87 2.29 -7.18
CA MET A 127 19.74 1.23 -7.71
C MET A 127 20.40 1.64 -9.05
N PRO A 128 21.71 1.45 -9.21
CA PRO A 128 22.44 1.78 -10.45
C PRO A 128 21.92 1.08 -11.72
N SER A 129 21.25 -0.07 -11.57
CA SER A 129 20.78 -0.91 -12.68
C SER A 129 19.30 -1.26 -12.53
N ARG A 130 18.43 -0.24 -12.46
CA ARG A 130 16.99 -0.35 -12.18
C ARG A 130 16.27 -1.47 -12.95
N HIS A 131 16.50 -1.57 -14.27
CA HIS A 131 15.83 -2.57 -15.11
C HIS A 131 16.32 -4.01 -14.85
N PHE A 132 17.58 -4.19 -14.47
CA PHE A 132 18.11 -5.51 -14.08
C PHE A 132 17.58 -5.93 -12.71
N GLY A 133 17.51 -4.99 -11.76
CA GLY A 133 16.92 -5.20 -10.44
C GLY A 133 15.47 -5.65 -10.54
N LEU A 134 14.65 -4.96 -11.32
CA LEU A 134 13.24 -5.29 -11.54
C LEU A 134 13.03 -6.68 -12.17
N LYS A 135 13.81 -7.02 -13.21
CA LYS A 135 13.74 -8.35 -13.84
C LYS A 135 14.19 -9.47 -12.90
N GLY A 136 15.25 -9.20 -12.11
CA GLY A 136 15.76 -10.13 -11.11
C GLY A 136 14.75 -10.38 -9.98
N ASP A 137 14.18 -9.31 -9.41
CA ASP A 137 13.15 -9.37 -8.38
C ASP A 137 11.92 -10.13 -8.87
N ASN A 138 11.39 -9.78 -10.04
CA ASN A 138 10.26 -10.48 -10.66
C ASN A 138 10.53 -11.98 -10.85
N SER A 139 11.72 -12.34 -11.33
CA SER A 139 12.08 -13.73 -11.58
C SER A 139 12.22 -14.52 -10.28
N LEU A 140 12.87 -13.93 -9.27
CA LEU A 140 13.04 -14.52 -7.95
C LEU A 140 11.71 -14.75 -7.25
N ARG A 141 10.84 -13.74 -7.22
CA ARG A 141 9.49 -13.82 -6.60
C ARG A 141 8.65 -14.89 -7.25
N LYS A 142 8.57 -14.91 -8.59
CA LYS A 142 7.84 -15.96 -9.33
C LYS A 142 8.38 -17.36 -9.02
N ARG A 143 9.68 -17.51 -8.78
CA ARG A 143 10.28 -18.79 -8.45
C ARG A 143 9.96 -19.23 -7.03
N ILE A 144 10.02 -18.31 -6.06
CA ILE A 144 9.65 -18.55 -4.66
C ILE A 144 8.16 -18.95 -4.59
N TYR A 145 7.26 -18.16 -5.19
CA TYR A 145 5.83 -18.45 -5.16
C TYR A 145 5.44 -19.77 -5.81
N ARG A 146 6.18 -20.21 -6.84
CA ARG A 146 5.97 -21.54 -7.43
C ARG A 146 6.47 -22.67 -6.54
N ALA A 147 7.51 -22.45 -5.76
CA ALA A 147 8.11 -23.47 -4.89
C ALA A 147 7.24 -23.74 -3.64
N ASP A 148 6.55 -22.73 -3.13
CA ASP A 148 5.74 -22.81 -1.90
C ASP A 148 4.26 -23.22 -2.10
N GLY A 149 3.89 -23.72 -3.29
CA GLY A 149 2.51 -24.09 -3.56
C GLY A 149 1.60 -22.92 -3.92
N GLY A 150 2.15 -21.73 -4.07
CA GLY A 150 1.56 -20.76 -4.98
C GLY A 150 0.91 -19.51 -4.45
N GLN A 151 0.82 -19.24 -3.16
CA GLN A 151 0.27 -17.94 -2.72
C GLN A 151 1.39 -16.90 -2.55
N PRO A 152 1.38 -15.77 -3.30
CA PRO A 152 2.37 -14.72 -3.12
C PRO A 152 2.21 -14.00 -1.78
N LEU A 153 3.33 -13.77 -1.09
CA LEU A 153 3.38 -12.84 0.02
C LEU A 153 3.21 -11.41 -0.51
N LEU A 154 2.43 -10.63 0.17
CA LEU A 154 2.24 -9.21 -0.13
C LEU A 154 3.53 -8.45 0.20
N PHE A 155 3.72 -7.33 -0.45
CA PHE A 155 4.86 -6.46 -0.23
C PHE A 155 4.37 -5.07 0.16
N GLY A 156 4.78 -4.60 1.34
CA GLY A 156 4.26 -3.39 1.96
C GLY A 156 4.30 -2.15 1.09
N SER A 157 5.36 -1.96 0.31
CA SER A 157 5.49 -0.84 -0.62
C SER A 157 4.73 -1.00 -1.95
N ASN A 158 4.05 -2.13 -2.18
CA ASN A 158 3.18 -2.36 -3.34
C ASN A 158 2.19 -3.48 -3.03
N MET A 159 1.20 -3.19 -2.20
CA MET A 159 0.15 -4.15 -1.87
C MET A 159 -1.25 -3.56 -2.01
N ALA A 160 -2.20 -4.41 -2.34
CA ALA A 160 -3.61 -4.11 -2.32
C ALA A 160 -4.41 -5.26 -1.71
N LEU A 161 -5.47 -4.93 -0.99
CA LEU A 161 -6.38 -5.86 -0.33
C LEU A 161 -7.82 -5.54 -0.72
N ARG A 162 -8.70 -6.53 -0.86
CA ARG A 162 -10.13 -6.24 -0.75
C ARG A 162 -10.45 -5.74 0.66
N ALA A 163 -11.30 -4.73 0.77
CA ALA A 163 -11.78 -4.26 2.07
C ALA A 163 -12.39 -5.40 2.90
N SER A 164 -13.13 -6.31 2.25
CA SER A 164 -13.69 -7.49 2.90
C SER A 164 -12.64 -8.48 3.44
N ALA A 165 -11.47 -8.58 2.81
CA ALA A 165 -10.36 -9.38 3.32
C ALA A 165 -9.73 -8.73 4.54
N TRP A 166 -9.47 -7.42 4.47
CA TRP A 166 -8.97 -6.66 5.62
C TRP A 166 -9.86 -6.81 6.84
N HIS A 167 -11.17 -6.63 6.69
CA HIS A 167 -12.11 -6.74 7.81
C HIS A 167 -12.11 -8.13 8.47
N GLN A 168 -11.75 -9.19 7.75
CA GLN A 168 -11.66 -10.53 8.31
C GLN A 168 -10.41 -10.75 9.17
N ILE A 169 -9.33 -10.01 8.93
CA ILE A 169 -8.04 -10.20 9.60
C ILE A 169 -7.65 -9.04 10.51
N ALA A 170 -8.28 -7.88 10.42
CA ALA A 170 -7.90 -6.64 11.09
C ALA A 170 -7.72 -6.77 12.61
N ASN A 171 -8.48 -7.65 13.27
CA ASN A 171 -8.38 -7.88 14.71
C ASN A 171 -7.30 -8.92 15.09
N GLU A 172 -6.79 -9.67 14.11
CA GLU A 172 -5.85 -10.76 14.31
C GLU A 172 -4.43 -10.38 13.93
N VAL A 173 -4.26 -9.42 13.00
CA VAL A 173 -2.93 -8.97 12.55
C VAL A 173 -2.09 -8.47 13.72
N CYS A 174 -0.81 -8.77 13.69
CA CYS A 174 0.14 -8.48 14.75
C CYS A 174 0.15 -6.98 15.10
N ARG A 175 0.23 -6.72 16.40
CA ARG A 175 0.41 -5.40 16.99
C ARG A 175 1.74 -5.35 17.73
N ASP A 176 2.78 -5.82 17.05
CA ASP A 176 4.12 -5.91 17.64
C ASP A 176 4.72 -4.53 17.89
N LYS A 177 4.79 -4.15 19.17
CA LYS A 177 5.39 -2.88 19.60
C LYS A 177 6.90 -2.82 19.40
N ALA A 178 7.55 -3.97 19.24
CA ALA A 178 9.00 -4.06 19.04
C ALA A 178 9.40 -3.96 17.56
N ASP A 179 8.42 -3.91 16.64
CA ASP A 179 8.60 -3.84 15.17
C ASP A 179 9.57 -4.93 14.64
N VAL A 180 9.53 -6.12 15.25
CA VAL A 180 10.38 -7.26 14.90
C VAL A 180 9.77 -8.08 13.75
N MET A 181 8.45 -8.02 13.61
CA MET A 181 7.72 -8.75 12.58
C MET A 181 7.51 -7.85 11.35
N HIS A 182 7.90 -8.35 10.17
CA HIS A 182 7.53 -7.68 8.92
C HIS A 182 6.01 -7.71 8.74
N GLU A 183 5.41 -6.54 8.79
CA GLU A 183 3.97 -6.32 8.89
C GLU A 183 3.17 -6.77 7.64
N ASP A 184 3.81 -6.81 6.48
CA ASP A 184 3.28 -7.29 5.21
C ASP A 184 3.27 -8.83 5.15
N ILE A 185 4.29 -9.46 5.71
CA ILE A 185 4.36 -10.91 5.88
C ILE A 185 3.27 -11.37 6.84
N ASP A 186 3.08 -10.67 7.95
CA ASP A 186 2.03 -10.98 8.94
C ASP A 186 0.63 -10.94 8.29
N ILE A 187 0.29 -9.89 7.54
CA ILE A 187 -0.95 -9.81 6.77
C ILE A 187 -1.08 -11.02 5.83
N SER A 188 0.00 -11.35 5.12
CA SER A 188 -0.02 -12.45 4.16
C SER A 188 -0.30 -13.79 4.82
N LEU A 189 0.31 -14.06 5.98
CA LEU A 189 0.08 -15.28 6.75
C LEU A 189 -1.35 -15.38 7.27
N HIS A 190 -1.95 -14.27 7.72
CA HIS A 190 -3.34 -14.24 8.14
C HIS A 190 -4.32 -14.49 6.99
N LEU A 191 -4.04 -13.93 5.80
CA LEU A 191 -4.82 -14.24 4.59
C LEU A 191 -4.74 -15.74 4.24
N MET A 192 -3.52 -16.30 4.23
CA MET A 192 -3.30 -17.72 3.96
C MET A 192 -3.99 -18.61 4.99
N GLY A 193 -3.93 -18.27 6.27
CA GLY A 193 -4.59 -19.01 7.35
C GLY A 193 -6.12 -19.07 7.24
N LYS A 194 -6.71 -18.15 6.46
CA LYS A 194 -8.16 -18.11 6.16
C LYS A 194 -8.49 -18.55 4.74
N ASP A 195 -7.56 -19.18 4.02
CA ASP A 195 -7.72 -19.59 2.61
C ASP A 195 -8.09 -18.41 1.67
N LEU A 196 -7.70 -17.18 2.02
CA LEU A 196 -7.94 -16.00 1.22
C LEU A 196 -6.87 -15.87 0.15
N LYS A 197 -7.28 -15.91 -1.12
CA LYS A 197 -6.39 -15.95 -2.27
C LYS A 197 -5.61 -14.64 -2.45
N THR A 198 -4.28 -14.74 -2.54
CA THR A 198 -3.42 -13.64 -2.98
C THR A 198 -2.90 -13.88 -4.39
N VAL A 199 -2.70 -12.82 -5.16
CA VAL A 199 -2.23 -12.86 -6.53
C VAL A 199 -1.01 -11.97 -6.76
N TYR A 200 -0.14 -12.36 -7.68
CA TYR A 200 1.01 -11.58 -8.10
C TYR A 200 0.80 -11.05 -9.52
N SER A 201 0.77 -9.73 -9.67
CA SER A 201 0.75 -9.08 -10.97
C SER A 201 2.16 -8.62 -11.35
N PRO A 202 2.70 -9.05 -12.48
CA PRO A 202 4.01 -8.63 -12.95
C PRO A 202 4.01 -7.25 -13.64
N ARG A 203 2.86 -6.56 -13.67
CA ARG A 203 2.64 -5.24 -14.30
C ARG A 203 2.93 -4.11 -13.34
#